data_e22cec9ab0b8d3407cc747981521c6df
#
_entry.id   e22cec9ab0b8d3407cc747981521c6df
#
_cell.length_a   1.000
_cell.length_b   1.000
_cell.length_c   1.000
_cell.angle_alpha   90.00
_cell.angle_beta   90.00
_cell.angle_gamma   90.00
#
_symmetry.space_group_name_H-M   'P 1'
#
loop_
_entity.id
_entity.type
_entity.pdbx_description
1 polymer ?
#
loop_
_entity_poly.entity_id
_entity_poly.type
_entity_poly.pdbx_seq_one_letter_code
_entity_poly.pdbx_strand_id
1 'polypeptide(L)'
;MNLLAQLAYTTTRYHYYDEPYYGNYNYQSSAQVSEGLALGLLAIILFCMLISVAVYVASALGYMKMLQKAKDPQPWAAWVPVYNTWKLYEMGGYPGWWAILAFVPLVNFASLVFLYLAMYEIGQKFGKDKAFILLGIFLPPVWFLVLGFDKSKWQGEKTKAKKAEEAEKVEEVVEVVEEEK
;
A
#
# COMPACT_ATOMS: atom_id res chain seq x y z
N MET A 1 -81.04 -16.29 29.09
CA MET A 1 -79.94 -16.55 28.19
C MET A 1 -78.86 -17.24 28.96
N ASN A 2 -78.47 -18.47 28.55
CA ASN A 2 -77.70 -19.39 29.37
C ASN A 2 -76.26 -18.90 29.50
N LEU A 3 -75.63 -18.96 30.68
CA LEU A 3 -74.27 -18.54 30.98
C LEU A 3 -73.24 -19.16 30.01
N LEU A 4 -73.49 -20.42 29.58
CA LEU A 4 -72.64 -21.11 28.59
C LEU A 4 -72.69 -20.48 27.23
N ALA A 5 -73.79 -19.89 26.78
CA ALA A 5 -73.90 -19.14 25.51
C ALA A 5 -73.13 -17.81 25.55
N GLN A 6 -73.07 -17.14 26.72
CA GLN A 6 -72.26 -15.95 26.92
C GLN A 6 -70.76 -16.24 26.90
N LEU A 7 -70.35 -17.34 27.53
CA LEU A 7 -68.94 -17.76 27.54
C LEU A 7 -68.50 -18.20 26.16
N ALA A 8 -69.33 -18.92 25.40
CA ALA A 8 -69.02 -19.29 24.01
C ALA A 8 -68.93 -18.06 23.11
N TYR A 9 -69.80 -17.07 23.27
CA TYR A 9 -69.76 -15.83 22.52
C TYR A 9 -68.51 -14.98 22.82
N THR A 10 -68.10 -14.88 24.05
CA THR A 10 -66.87 -14.15 24.45
C THR A 10 -65.63 -14.86 23.95
N THR A 11 -65.59 -16.21 24.08
CA THR A 11 -64.39 -16.99 23.59
C THR A 11 -64.25 -16.90 22.06
N THR A 12 -65.35 -16.92 21.29
CA THR A 12 -65.34 -16.80 19.84
C THR A 12 -64.93 -15.37 19.41
N ARG A 13 -65.33 -14.37 20.22
CA ARG A 13 -64.97 -12.97 19.92
C ARG A 13 -63.50 -12.66 20.21
N TYR A 14 -62.88 -13.28 21.21
CA TYR A 14 -61.47 -13.13 21.47
C TYR A 14 -60.60 -13.81 20.39
N HIS A 15 -61.06 -14.93 19.83
CA HIS A 15 -60.32 -15.60 18.74
C HIS A 15 -60.36 -14.84 17.39
N TYR A 16 -61.35 -13.95 17.21
CA TYR A 16 -61.47 -13.16 15.95
C TYR A 16 -60.55 -11.95 15.94
N TYR A 17 -60.03 -11.48 17.10
CA TYR A 17 -59.14 -10.31 17.18
C TYR A 17 -57.67 -10.67 17.38
N ASP A 18 -57.37 -11.96 17.63
CA ASP A 18 -55.98 -12.42 17.87
C ASP A 18 -55.31 -13.00 16.61
N GLU A 19 -55.89 -12.87 15.44
CA GLU A 19 -55.12 -13.01 14.21
C GLU A 19 -54.29 -11.74 14.06
N PRO A 20 -52.95 -11.77 14.33
CA PRO A 20 -52.13 -10.64 13.98
C PRO A 20 -52.22 -10.52 12.47
N TYR A 21 -52.80 -9.41 11.99
CA TYR A 21 -52.67 -8.95 10.61
C TYR A 21 -51.17 -8.67 10.36
N TYR A 22 -50.37 -9.73 10.40
CA TYR A 22 -49.08 -9.73 9.74
C TYR A 22 -49.38 -9.72 8.25
N GLY A 23 -49.47 -8.51 7.71
CA GLY A 23 -49.40 -8.34 6.29
C GLY A 23 -48.22 -9.17 5.81
N ASN A 24 -48.47 -9.97 4.81
CA ASN A 24 -47.50 -10.81 4.14
C ASN A 24 -46.39 -9.88 3.57
N TYR A 25 -45.55 -9.36 4.47
CA TYR A 25 -44.36 -8.68 4.10
C TYR A 25 -43.51 -9.72 3.40
N ASN A 26 -43.35 -9.57 2.11
CA ASN A 26 -42.53 -10.43 1.25
C ASN A 26 -41.11 -10.52 1.80
N TYR A 27 -40.90 -11.42 2.77
CA TYR A 27 -39.55 -11.79 3.27
C TYR A 27 -38.68 -12.29 2.10
N GLN A 28 -39.28 -12.81 1.01
CA GLN A 28 -38.56 -13.18 -0.19
C GLN A 28 -37.88 -12.00 -0.89
N SER A 29 -38.47 -10.79 -0.87
CA SER A 29 -37.86 -9.63 -1.52
C SER A 29 -36.62 -9.13 -0.80
N SER A 30 -36.60 -9.17 0.54
CA SER A 30 -35.44 -8.77 1.32
C SER A 30 -34.28 -9.77 1.21
N ALA A 31 -34.58 -11.08 1.16
CA ALA A 31 -33.57 -12.12 0.97
C ALA A 31 -32.95 -12.03 -0.43
N GLN A 32 -33.74 -11.86 -1.48
CA GLN A 32 -33.21 -11.68 -2.85
C GLN A 32 -32.37 -10.40 -3.00
N VAL A 33 -32.78 -9.30 -2.39
CA VAL A 33 -31.99 -8.06 -2.39
C VAL A 33 -30.67 -8.25 -1.63
N SER A 34 -30.67 -8.97 -0.49
CA SER A 34 -29.47 -9.26 0.26
C SER A 34 -28.50 -10.19 -0.48
N GLU A 35 -29.02 -11.20 -1.19
CA GLU A 35 -28.23 -12.10 -2.05
C GLU A 35 -27.60 -11.35 -3.23
N GLY A 36 -28.37 -10.51 -3.91
CA GLY A 36 -27.88 -9.68 -5.01
C GLY A 36 -26.78 -8.70 -4.57
N LEU A 37 -26.94 -8.07 -3.42
CA LEU A 37 -25.91 -7.21 -2.82
C LEU A 37 -24.66 -8.00 -2.44
N ALA A 38 -24.81 -9.18 -1.86
CA ALA A 38 -23.69 -10.03 -1.48
C ALA A 38 -22.90 -10.49 -2.71
N LEU A 39 -23.56 -10.90 -3.77
CA LEU A 39 -22.91 -11.25 -5.05
C LEU A 39 -22.24 -10.06 -5.70
N GLY A 40 -22.88 -8.88 -5.67
CA GLY A 40 -22.29 -7.64 -6.17
C GLY A 40 -21.02 -7.26 -5.41
N LEU A 41 -21.02 -7.32 -4.09
CA LEU A 41 -19.86 -7.06 -3.25
C LEU A 41 -18.75 -8.08 -3.53
N LEU A 42 -19.08 -9.37 -3.65
CA LEU A 42 -18.12 -10.41 -3.99
C LEU A 42 -17.46 -10.14 -5.35
N ALA A 43 -18.24 -9.77 -6.36
CA ALA A 43 -17.71 -9.42 -7.68
C ALA A 43 -16.75 -8.22 -7.62
N ILE A 44 -17.09 -7.18 -6.86
CA ILE A 44 -16.24 -6.01 -6.64
C ILE A 44 -14.94 -6.42 -5.95
N ILE A 45 -15.01 -7.23 -4.89
CA ILE A 45 -13.84 -7.72 -4.16
C ILE A 45 -12.91 -8.51 -5.10
N LEU A 46 -13.46 -9.44 -5.88
CA LEU A 46 -12.69 -10.24 -6.85
C LEU A 46 -12.05 -9.34 -7.91
N PHE A 47 -12.77 -8.35 -8.42
CA PHE A 47 -12.26 -7.41 -9.40
C PHE A 47 -11.12 -6.56 -8.82
N CYS A 48 -11.28 -6.03 -7.61
CA CYS A 48 -10.23 -5.28 -6.91
C CYS A 48 -9.01 -6.16 -6.62
N MET A 49 -9.22 -7.44 -6.27
CA MET A 49 -8.14 -8.40 -6.05
C MET A 49 -7.33 -8.65 -7.34
N LEU A 50 -8.00 -8.82 -8.47
CA LEU A 50 -7.34 -8.99 -9.77
C LEU A 50 -6.51 -7.76 -10.14
N ILE A 51 -7.05 -6.55 -9.96
CA ILE A 51 -6.31 -5.31 -10.19
C ILE A 51 -5.10 -5.22 -9.26
N SER A 52 -5.25 -5.54 -7.97
CA SER A 52 -4.16 -5.50 -7.00
C SER A 52 -3.02 -6.44 -7.37
N VAL A 53 -3.35 -7.66 -7.82
CA VAL A 53 -2.36 -8.62 -8.30
C VAL A 53 -1.65 -8.09 -9.56
N ALA A 54 -2.38 -7.52 -10.51
CA ALA A 54 -1.79 -6.97 -11.72
C ALA A 54 -0.82 -5.81 -11.41
N VAL A 55 -1.20 -4.90 -10.52
CA VAL A 55 -0.37 -3.78 -10.07
C VAL A 55 0.87 -4.30 -9.33
N TYR A 56 0.72 -5.31 -8.47
CA TYR A 56 1.83 -5.93 -7.76
C TYR A 56 2.84 -6.56 -8.75
N VAL A 57 2.37 -7.34 -9.70
CA VAL A 57 3.22 -7.98 -10.71
C VAL A 57 3.96 -6.92 -11.55
N ALA A 58 3.25 -5.89 -12.01
CA ALA A 58 3.85 -4.79 -12.76
C ALA A 58 4.94 -4.08 -11.95
N SER A 59 4.68 -3.79 -10.67
CA SER A 59 5.64 -3.15 -9.77
C SER A 59 6.87 -4.03 -9.54
N ALA A 60 6.67 -5.33 -9.31
CA ALA A 60 7.75 -6.29 -9.09
C ALA A 60 8.64 -6.44 -10.34
N LEU A 61 8.04 -6.45 -11.54
CA LEU A 61 8.77 -6.47 -12.80
C LEU A 61 9.61 -5.20 -12.98
N GLY A 62 9.01 -4.03 -12.75
CA GLY A 62 9.73 -2.75 -12.79
C GLY A 62 10.90 -2.71 -11.82
N TYR A 63 10.67 -3.15 -10.58
CA TYR A 63 11.70 -3.20 -9.56
C TYR A 63 12.79 -4.23 -9.88
N MET A 64 12.43 -5.41 -10.37
CA MET A 64 13.42 -6.40 -10.81
C MET A 64 14.33 -5.85 -11.91
N LYS A 65 13.77 -5.14 -12.90
CA LYS A 65 14.55 -4.47 -13.94
C LYS A 65 15.47 -3.38 -13.37
N MET A 66 15.00 -2.63 -12.38
CA MET A 66 15.79 -1.62 -11.69
C MET A 66 16.99 -2.25 -10.97
N LEU A 67 16.80 -3.37 -10.23
CA LEU A 67 17.88 -4.13 -9.60
C LEU A 67 18.89 -4.67 -10.63
N GLN A 68 18.42 -5.16 -11.77
CA GLN A 68 19.30 -5.61 -12.86
C GLN A 68 20.16 -4.48 -13.43
N LYS A 69 19.59 -3.28 -13.59
CA LYS A 69 20.35 -2.09 -14.02
C LYS A 69 21.41 -1.67 -12.99
N ALA A 70 21.10 -1.84 -11.71
CA ALA A 70 22.03 -1.60 -10.61
C ALA A 70 23.08 -2.70 -10.44
N LYS A 71 23.01 -3.77 -11.25
CA LYS A 71 23.86 -4.97 -11.14
C LYS A 71 23.79 -5.65 -9.76
N ASP A 72 22.61 -5.59 -9.12
CA ASP A 72 22.40 -6.32 -7.87
C ASP A 72 22.44 -7.83 -8.14
N PRO A 73 23.14 -8.63 -7.30
CA PRO A 73 23.25 -10.07 -7.48
C PRO A 73 21.92 -10.82 -7.28
N GLN A 74 20.91 -10.15 -6.70
CA GLN A 74 19.66 -10.78 -6.30
C GLN A 74 18.42 -10.05 -6.87
N PRO A 75 18.23 -9.94 -8.20
CA PRO A 75 17.08 -9.24 -8.79
C PRO A 75 15.73 -9.86 -8.40
N TRP A 76 15.70 -11.14 -8.07
CA TRP A 76 14.51 -11.87 -7.63
C TRP A 76 13.93 -11.33 -6.31
N ALA A 77 14.73 -10.61 -5.52
CA ALA A 77 14.29 -9.96 -4.28
C ALA A 77 13.10 -9.03 -4.48
N ALA A 78 12.90 -8.48 -5.69
CA ALA A 78 11.74 -7.66 -6.04
C ALA A 78 10.39 -8.37 -5.81
N TRP A 79 10.35 -9.70 -5.86
CA TRP A 79 9.14 -10.50 -5.70
C TRP A 79 8.80 -10.86 -4.25
N VAL A 80 9.74 -10.68 -3.32
CA VAL A 80 9.53 -11.04 -1.92
C VAL A 80 9.22 -9.76 -1.13
N PRO A 81 7.99 -9.56 -0.58
CA PRO A 81 7.57 -8.30 0.07
C PRO A 81 8.56 -7.91 1.12
N VAL A 82 8.82 -8.02 2.19
CA VAL A 82 9.78 -7.49 3.16
C VAL A 82 11.23 -7.40 2.62
N TYR A 83 11.67 -8.41 1.85
CA TYR A 83 13.02 -8.44 1.30
C TYR A 83 13.22 -7.41 0.17
N ASN A 84 12.17 -7.10 -0.58
CA ASN A 84 12.24 -6.03 -1.58
C ASN A 84 12.48 -4.66 -0.89
N THR A 85 11.83 -4.41 0.24
CA THR A 85 12.03 -3.18 1.01
C THR A 85 13.43 -3.12 1.61
N TRP A 86 13.96 -4.25 2.10
CA TRP A 86 15.35 -4.37 2.53
C TRP A 86 16.33 -3.93 1.43
N LYS A 87 16.17 -4.49 0.23
CA LYS A 87 16.98 -4.13 -0.93
C LYS A 87 16.83 -2.66 -1.35
N LEU A 88 15.64 -2.10 -1.19
CA LEU A 88 15.41 -0.71 -1.49
C LEU A 88 16.22 0.22 -0.56
N TYR A 89 16.30 -0.09 0.73
CA TYR A 89 17.15 0.63 1.66
C TYR A 89 18.64 0.51 1.28
N GLU A 90 19.13 -0.70 1.00
CA GLU A 90 20.53 -0.93 0.60
C GLU A 90 20.89 -0.15 -0.66
N MET A 91 20.03 -0.17 -1.68
CA MET A 91 20.22 0.63 -2.90
C MET A 91 20.24 2.13 -2.62
N GLY A 92 19.43 2.60 -1.70
CA GLY A 92 19.42 4.00 -1.24
C GLY A 92 20.71 4.38 -0.51
N GLY A 93 21.42 3.42 0.08
CA GLY A 93 22.60 3.63 0.91
C GLY A 93 22.31 3.60 2.41
N TYR A 94 21.15 3.07 2.78
CA TYR A 94 20.72 2.89 4.16
C TYR A 94 20.80 1.42 4.56
N PRO A 95 20.94 1.10 5.85
CA PRO A 95 20.94 -0.28 6.32
C PRO A 95 19.61 -0.97 6.01
N GLY A 96 19.65 -2.16 5.41
CA GLY A 96 18.44 -2.91 5.01
C GLY A 96 17.54 -3.31 6.18
N TRP A 97 18.10 -3.49 7.39
CA TRP A 97 17.33 -3.86 8.59
C TRP A 97 16.25 -2.83 8.98
N TRP A 98 16.31 -1.61 8.46
CA TRP A 98 15.23 -0.62 8.60
C TRP A 98 13.89 -1.13 8.06
N ALA A 99 13.90 -2.07 7.13
CA ALA A 99 12.68 -2.74 6.65
C ALA A 99 11.93 -3.48 7.77
N ILE A 100 12.66 -4.00 8.77
CA ILE A 100 12.08 -4.71 9.92
C ILE A 100 11.41 -3.72 10.87
N LEU A 101 11.95 -2.50 11.01
CA LEU A 101 11.40 -1.46 11.87
C LEU A 101 10.02 -0.99 11.41
N ALA A 102 9.64 -1.23 10.15
CA ALA A 102 8.31 -0.95 9.65
C ALA A 102 7.21 -1.72 10.40
N PHE A 103 7.54 -2.82 11.08
CA PHE A 103 6.60 -3.60 11.90
C PHE A 103 6.42 -3.07 13.32
N VAL A 104 7.25 -2.11 13.77
CA VAL A 104 7.15 -1.51 15.10
C VAL A 104 6.30 -0.24 15.01
N PRO A 105 5.12 -0.15 15.68
CA PRO A 105 4.13 0.89 15.42
C PRO A 105 4.64 2.33 15.48
N LEU A 106 5.41 2.72 16.48
CA LEU A 106 5.93 4.09 16.62
C LEU A 106 7.13 4.34 15.71
N VAL A 107 7.99 3.34 15.53
CA VAL A 107 9.22 3.43 14.72
C VAL A 107 8.91 3.35 13.22
N ASN A 108 7.75 2.82 12.85
CA ASN A 108 7.29 2.75 11.47
C ASN A 108 7.31 4.12 10.77
N PHE A 109 6.92 5.21 11.46
CA PHE A 109 6.96 6.55 10.88
C PHE A 109 8.38 6.97 10.51
N ALA A 110 9.36 6.68 11.36
CA ALA A 110 10.77 6.95 11.05
C ALA A 110 11.25 6.07 9.88
N SER A 111 10.92 4.78 9.90
CA SER A 111 11.23 3.86 8.80
C SER A 111 10.66 4.37 7.48
N LEU A 112 9.42 4.86 7.46
CA LEU A 112 8.78 5.41 6.26
C LEU A 112 9.52 6.63 5.72
N VAL A 113 9.95 7.55 6.59
CA VAL A 113 10.75 8.73 6.18
C VAL A 113 12.05 8.28 5.52
N PHE A 114 12.78 7.36 6.14
CA PHE A 114 14.02 6.82 5.56
C PHE A 114 13.79 6.02 4.28
N LEU A 115 12.63 5.39 4.11
CA LEU A 115 12.25 4.75 2.85
C LEU A 115 12.15 5.76 1.71
N TYR A 116 11.49 6.89 1.93
CA TYR A 116 11.41 7.94 0.91
C TYR A 116 12.75 8.62 0.64
N LEU A 117 13.60 8.77 1.68
CA LEU A 117 14.98 9.23 1.48
C LEU A 117 15.77 8.22 0.63
N ALA A 118 15.63 6.93 0.87
CA ALA A 118 16.25 5.89 0.05
C ALA A 118 15.76 5.95 -1.40
N MET A 119 14.46 6.12 -1.63
CA MET A 119 13.88 6.28 -2.97
C MET A 119 14.41 7.55 -3.66
N TYR A 120 14.55 8.65 -2.94
CA TYR A 120 15.15 9.88 -3.45
C TYR A 120 16.59 9.63 -3.92
N GLU A 121 17.43 9.02 -3.10
CA GLU A 121 18.81 8.69 -3.42
C GLU A 121 18.91 7.75 -4.63
N ILE A 122 18.01 6.77 -4.72
CA ILE A 122 17.95 5.88 -5.88
C ILE A 122 17.62 6.68 -7.15
N GLY A 123 16.66 7.60 -7.09
CA GLY A 123 16.33 8.49 -8.20
C GLY A 123 17.55 9.27 -8.68
N GLN A 124 18.32 9.85 -7.76
CA GLN A 124 19.57 10.56 -8.08
C GLN A 124 20.62 9.65 -8.72
N LYS A 125 20.76 8.41 -8.22
CA LYS A 125 21.67 7.40 -8.79
C LYS A 125 21.27 6.95 -10.19
N PHE A 126 20.02 7.13 -10.59
CA PHE A 126 19.55 6.95 -11.97
C PHE A 126 19.57 8.23 -12.79
N GLY A 127 20.10 9.33 -12.26
CA GLY A 127 20.20 10.62 -12.96
C GLY A 127 18.86 11.33 -13.14
N LYS A 128 17.89 11.07 -12.24
CA LYS A 128 16.59 11.75 -12.24
C LYS A 128 16.63 13.03 -11.43
N ASP A 129 15.76 13.97 -11.80
CA ASP A 129 15.60 15.22 -11.07
C ASP A 129 15.07 14.98 -9.63
N LYS A 130 15.34 15.95 -8.74
CA LYS A 130 14.87 15.91 -7.36
C LYS A 130 13.35 15.76 -7.25
N ALA A 131 12.60 16.41 -8.16
CA ALA A 131 11.15 16.31 -8.22
C ALA A 131 10.62 14.90 -8.56
N PHE A 132 11.46 14.03 -9.11
CA PHE A 132 11.06 12.67 -9.48
C PHE A 132 10.62 11.82 -8.29
N ILE A 133 11.02 12.18 -7.06
CA ILE A 133 10.55 11.53 -5.84
C ILE A 133 9.04 11.67 -5.64
N LEU A 134 8.43 12.76 -6.12
CA LEU A 134 6.98 12.95 -6.02
C LEU A 134 6.21 11.82 -6.71
N LEU A 135 6.73 11.32 -7.83
CA LEU A 135 6.16 10.15 -8.48
C LEU A 135 6.22 8.90 -7.58
N GLY A 136 7.32 8.73 -6.84
CA GLY A 136 7.47 7.64 -5.87
C GLY A 136 6.54 7.76 -4.67
N ILE A 137 6.20 8.97 -4.23
CA ILE A 137 5.29 9.23 -3.11
C ILE A 137 3.84 8.97 -3.53
N PHE A 138 3.40 9.50 -4.67
CA PHE A 138 2.01 9.42 -5.11
C PHE A 138 1.69 8.15 -5.89
N LEU A 139 2.62 7.63 -6.67
CA LEU A 139 2.45 6.50 -7.58
C LEU A 139 3.66 5.54 -7.54
N PRO A 140 3.93 4.87 -6.42
CA PRO A 140 5.07 3.96 -6.29
C PRO A 140 5.18 2.91 -7.40
N PRO A 141 4.09 2.26 -7.87
CA PRO A 141 4.16 1.32 -8.98
C PRO A 141 4.71 1.92 -10.27
N VAL A 142 4.29 3.15 -10.59
CA VAL A 142 4.75 3.87 -11.78
C VAL A 142 6.21 4.26 -11.65
N TRP A 143 6.64 4.67 -10.45
CA TRP A 143 8.04 5.01 -10.17
C TRP A 143 8.98 3.82 -10.46
N PHE A 144 8.62 2.60 -10.00
CA PHE A 144 9.37 1.39 -10.31
C PHE A 144 9.37 1.05 -11.79
N LEU A 145 8.23 1.20 -12.46
CA LEU A 145 8.12 0.96 -13.90
C LEU A 145 8.99 1.92 -14.71
N VAL A 146 8.95 3.21 -14.39
CA VAL A 146 9.76 4.21 -15.09
C VAL A 146 11.24 3.89 -14.91
N LEU A 147 11.74 3.68 -13.68
CA LEU A 147 13.14 3.36 -13.44
C LEU A 147 13.55 2.02 -14.05
N GLY A 148 12.65 1.04 -14.06
CA GLY A 148 12.92 -0.28 -14.62
C GLY A 148 13.01 -0.30 -16.12
N PHE A 149 12.13 0.42 -16.82
CA PHE A 149 11.96 0.28 -18.27
C PHE A 149 12.50 1.48 -19.07
N ASP A 150 12.81 2.61 -18.45
CA ASP A 150 13.41 3.74 -19.16
C ASP A 150 14.87 3.48 -19.57
N LYS A 151 15.48 4.44 -20.27
CA LYS A 151 16.87 4.36 -20.74
C LYS A 151 17.91 4.81 -19.69
N SER A 152 17.48 5.14 -18.47
CA SER A 152 18.37 5.58 -17.39
C SER A 152 19.37 4.49 -17.02
N LYS A 153 20.60 4.89 -16.72
CA LYS A 153 21.69 3.99 -16.30
C LYS A 153 22.00 4.24 -14.83
N TRP A 154 22.29 3.17 -14.10
CA TRP A 154 22.75 3.26 -12.73
C TRP A 154 24.11 3.96 -12.63
N GLN A 155 24.21 4.99 -11.82
CA GLN A 155 25.39 5.81 -11.58
C GLN A 155 25.79 5.84 -10.10
N GLY A 156 25.45 4.81 -9.35
CA GLY A 156 25.63 4.78 -7.90
C GLY A 156 27.06 5.04 -7.43
N GLU A 157 28.06 4.58 -8.16
CA GLU A 157 29.47 4.84 -7.84
C GLU A 157 29.85 6.32 -8.05
N LYS A 158 29.41 6.90 -9.17
CA LYS A 158 29.66 8.33 -9.47
C LYS A 158 28.98 9.26 -8.47
N THR A 159 27.77 8.92 -8.05
CA THR A 159 27.03 9.69 -7.06
C THR A 159 27.71 9.64 -5.69
N LYS A 160 28.28 8.48 -5.30
CA LYS A 160 29.06 8.36 -4.06
C LYS A 160 30.34 9.21 -4.12
N ALA A 161 31.06 9.14 -5.24
CA ALA A 161 32.29 9.92 -5.43
C ALA A 161 32.00 11.44 -5.37
N LYS A 162 30.93 11.90 -6.05
CA LYS A 162 30.53 13.31 -6.02
C LYS A 162 30.14 13.78 -4.61
N LYS A 163 29.41 12.97 -3.85
CA LYS A 163 29.05 13.30 -2.48
C LYS A 163 30.26 13.34 -1.54
N ALA A 164 31.24 12.47 -1.74
CA ALA A 164 32.49 12.50 -0.98
C ALA A 164 33.28 13.78 -1.26
N GLU A 165 33.41 14.19 -2.52
CA GLU A 165 34.05 15.44 -2.92
C GLU A 165 33.32 16.69 -2.40
N GLU A 166 31.97 16.67 -2.39
CA GLU A 166 31.18 17.77 -1.83
C GLU A 166 31.35 17.86 -0.30
N ALA A 167 31.43 16.70 0.40
CA ALA A 167 31.67 16.67 1.85
C ALA A 167 33.05 17.18 2.21
N GLU A 168 34.11 16.79 1.48
CA GLU A 168 35.46 17.24 1.67
C GLU A 168 35.59 18.78 1.50
N LYS A 169 34.93 19.33 0.47
CA LYS A 169 34.88 20.79 0.27
C LYS A 169 34.15 21.54 1.41
N VAL A 170 33.12 20.93 2.00
CA VAL A 170 32.43 21.53 3.14
C VAL A 170 33.30 21.50 4.39
N GLU A 171 34.03 20.41 4.64
CA GLU A 171 34.98 20.33 5.76
C GLU A 171 36.08 21.37 5.63
N GLU A 172 36.68 21.52 4.42
CA GLU A 172 37.71 22.54 4.14
C GLU A 172 37.20 23.96 4.41
N VAL A 173 35.96 24.28 4.00
CA VAL A 173 35.36 25.59 4.26
C VAL A 173 35.09 25.83 5.75
N VAL A 174 34.66 24.79 6.48
CA VAL A 174 34.42 24.89 7.93
C VAL A 174 35.74 25.14 8.67
N GLU A 175 36.82 24.43 8.32
CA GLU A 175 38.14 24.59 8.94
C GLU A 175 38.68 26.02 8.74
N VAL A 176 38.57 26.59 7.54
CA VAL A 176 38.98 27.97 7.24
C VAL A 176 38.18 29.00 8.07
N VAL A 177 36.87 28.77 8.23
CA VAL A 177 36.02 29.68 9.02
C VAL A 177 36.30 29.59 10.53
N GLU A 178 36.78 28.44 11.03
CA GLU A 178 37.17 28.27 12.42
C GLU A 178 38.55 28.91 12.70
N GLU A 179 39.48 28.89 11.73
CA GLU A 179 40.80 29.55 11.88
C GLU A 179 40.72 31.08 11.85
N GLU A 180 39.69 31.66 11.23
CA GLU A 180 39.47 33.12 11.17
C GLU A 180 38.80 33.71 12.42
N LYS A 181 38.43 32.91 13.42
CA LYS A 181 37.79 33.36 14.68
C LYS A 181 38.73 33.40 15.83
#